data_46faad774febc8265a810df9f6768077
#
_entry.id   46faad774febc8265a810df9f6768077
#
_cell.length_a   1.000
_cell.length_b   1.000
_cell.length_c   1.000
_cell.angle_alpha   90.00
_cell.angle_beta   90.00
_cell.angle_gamma   90.00
#
_symmetry.space_group_name_H-M   'P 1'
#
loop_
_entity.id
_entity.type
_entity.pdbx_description
1 polymer ?
#
loop_
_entity_poly.entity_id
_entity_poly.type
_entity_poly.pdbx_seq_one_letter_code
_entity_poly.pdbx_strand_id
1 'polypeptide(L)'
;FCTKPGLLFVPQFEVAEIVPVLQKEFSTKKFAPLLTPNLRKGFEASLAQVRALNNVEVLVEGNNAEAPSPTILMTTVEAIKANPEILELEMFGPASVIVQYQSEKDLTGMVALLEGQLTCTLQAENDEVLGDLIDAIHEKCGRVLWNGWPTGVTVSYAQHHGGPYPSTTSSAKTSVGTGAIGRFMRAVAYQTFPDAMLPPALQESNPWKIIRRVDGRWIEAQ
;
A
#
# COMPACT_ATOMS: atom_id res chain seq x y z
N PHE A 1 2.30 3.48 -10.62
CA PHE A 1 2.21 4.01 -9.24
C PHE A 1 2.47 2.91 -8.22
N CYS A 2 3.14 3.25 -7.12
CA CYS A 2 3.44 2.33 -6.00
C CYS A 2 2.18 1.79 -5.30
N THR A 3 1.03 2.42 -5.47
CA THR A 3 -0.25 2.00 -4.91
C THR A 3 -1.22 1.49 -5.97
N LYS A 4 -0.74 1.13 -7.17
CA LYS A 4 -1.55 0.39 -8.13
C LYS A 4 -1.93 -0.97 -7.51
N PRO A 5 -3.21 -1.38 -7.54
CA PRO A 5 -3.60 -2.70 -7.04
C PRO A 5 -2.83 -3.82 -7.73
N GLY A 6 -2.01 -4.55 -6.98
CA GLY A 6 -1.31 -5.75 -7.45
C GLY A 6 -2.22 -6.97 -7.44
N LEU A 7 -2.95 -7.13 -6.34
CA LEU A 7 -3.90 -8.20 -6.10
C LEU A 7 -5.31 -7.61 -5.95
N LEU A 8 -6.29 -8.27 -6.53
CA LEU A 8 -7.72 -7.94 -6.47
C LEU A 8 -8.46 -9.21 -6.04
N PHE A 9 -8.87 -9.27 -4.79
CA PHE A 9 -9.67 -10.38 -4.28
C PHE A 9 -11.12 -10.16 -4.71
N VAL A 10 -11.68 -11.12 -5.42
CA VAL A 10 -13.02 -11.02 -6.04
C VAL A 10 -13.82 -12.28 -5.75
N PRO A 11 -15.09 -12.17 -5.33
CA PRO A 11 -15.96 -13.33 -5.19
C PRO A 11 -16.03 -14.14 -6.50
N GLN A 12 -15.96 -15.44 -6.43
CA GLN A 12 -15.91 -16.30 -7.61
C GLN A 12 -17.12 -16.08 -8.54
N PHE A 13 -18.31 -15.81 -8.00
CA PHE A 13 -19.53 -15.63 -8.77
C PHE A 13 -19.55 -14.31 -9.57
N GLU A 14 -18.73 -13.31 -9.21
CA GLU A 14 -18.68 -12.01 -9.91
C GLU A 14 -17.68 -12.00 -11.08
N VAL A 15 -16.74 -12.93 -11.12
CA VAL A 15 -15.64 -12.91 -12.10
C VAL A 15 -16.16 -12.96 -13.53
N ALA A 16 -17.19 -13.77 -13.79
CA ALA A 16 -17.79 -13.90 -15.12
C ALA A 16 -18.38 -12.59 -15.64
N GLU A 17 -18.84 -11.70 -14.76
CA GLU A 17 -19.39 -10.39 -15.12
C GLU A 17 -18.28 -9.35 -15.31
N ILE A 18 -17.22 -9.42 -14.51
CA ILE A 18 -16.13 -8.45 -14.52
C ILE A 18 -15.25 -8.59 -15.76
N VAL A 19 -14.92 -9.82 -16.17
CA VAL A 19 -13.96 -10.08 -17.26
C VAL A 19 -14.35 -9.41 -18.59
N PRO A 20 -15.59 -9.52 -19.09
CA PRO A 20 -15.98 -8.86 -20.34
C PRO A 20 -15.88 -7.33 -20.27
N VAL A 21 -16.15 -6.75 -19.10
CA VAL A 21 -16.03 -5.30 -18.86
C VAL A 21 -14.57 -4.87 -18.96
N LEU A 22 -13.67 -5.59 -18.30
CA LEU A 22 -12.24 -5.31 -18.35
C LEU A 22 -11.69 -5.42 -19.78
N GLN A 23 -12.04 -6.47 -20.50
CA GLN A 23 -11.62 -6.67 -21.89
C GLN A 23 -12.09 -5.52 -22.79
N LYS A 24 -13.33 -5.08 -22.67
CA LYS A 24 -13.88 -3.96 -23.43
C LYS A 24 -13.17 -2.66 -23.10
N GLU A 25 -13.02 -2.34 -21.81
CA GLU A 25 -12.41 -1.09 -21.35
C GLU A 25 -10.95 -0.99 -21.78
N PHE A 26 -10.17 -2.06 -21.70
CA PHE A 26 -8.75 -2.03 -22.03
C PHE A 26 -8.46 -2.08 -23.54
N SER A 27 -9.38 -2.62 -24.34
CA SER A 27 -9.20 -2.66 -25.81
C SER A 27 -9.24 -1.29 -26.47
N THR A 28 -9.87 -0.30 -25.84
CA THR A 28 -10.11 1.03 -26.42
C THR A 28 -9.18 2.12 -25.86
N LYS A 29 -8.50 1.86 -24.74
CA LYS A 29 -7.70 2.88 -24.04
C LYS A 29 -6.27 2.93 -24.57
N LYS A 30 -5.74 4.16 -24.65
CA LYS A 30 -4.31 4.40 -24.90
C LYS A 30 -3.58 4.51 -23.56
N PHE A 31 -2.41 3.93 -23.52
CA PHE A 31 -1.55 3.91 -22.34
C PHE A 31 -0.27 4.69 -22.62
N ALA A 32 0.40 5.15 -21.57
CA ALA A 32 1.70 5.80 -21.67
C ALA A 32 2.84 4.77 -21.53
N PRO A 33 4.01 5.05 -22.11
CA PRO A 33 5.21 4.26 -21.85
C PRO A 33 5.54 4.21 -20.34
N LEU A 34 6.21 3.16 -19.92
CA LEU A 34 6.77 3.10 -18.57
C LEU A 34 7.89 4.14 -18.43
N LEU A 35 8.05 4.66 -17.20
CA LEU A 35 8.89 5.83 -16.92
C LEU A 35 10.35 5.67 -17.38
N THR A 36 10.91 4.48 -17.29
CA THR A 36 12.29 4.20 -17.71
C THR A 36 12.41 2.81 -18.36
N PRO A 37 13.44 2.58 -19.20
CA PRO A 37 13.73 1.26 -19.75
C PRO A 37 13.98 0.19 -18.68
N ASN A 38 14.58 0.54 -17.54
CA ASN A 38 14.82 -0.39 -16.45
C ASN A 38 13.51 -0.82 -15.77
N LEU A 39 12.56 0.10 -15.57
CA LEU A 39 11.22 -0.25 -15.06
C LEU A 39 10.50 -1.19 -16.03
N ARG A 40 10.62 -0.94 -17.34
CA ARG A 40 10.04 -1.81 -18.34
C ARG A 40 10.64 -3.22 -18.28
N LYS A 41 11.95 -3.34 -18.25
CA LYS A 41 12.64 -4.63 -18.15
C LYS A 41 12.24 -5.39 -16.89
N GLY A 42 12.16 -4.69 -15.75
CA GLY A 42 11.70 -5.27 -14.47
C GLY A 42 10.26 -5.76 -14.54
N PHE A 43 9.37 -4.95 -15.09
CA PHE A 43 7.96 -5.32 -15.29
C PHE A 43 7.80 -6.56 -16.18
N GLU A 44 8.49 -6.60 -17.35
CA GLU A 44 8.44 -7.74 -18.26
C GLU A 44 8.95 -9.03 -17.60
N ALA A 45 10.02 -8.94 -16.82
CA ALA A 45 10.58 -10.07 -16.11
C ALA A 45 9.60 -10.58 -15.01
N SER A 46 9.06 -9.70 -14.18
CA SER A 46 8.11 -10.08 -13.13
C SER A 46 6.80 -10.64 -13.72
N LEU A 47 6.28 -10.04 -14.79
CA LEU A 47 5.10 -10.55 -15.49
C LEU A 47 5.33 -11.95 -16.02
N ALA A 48 6.51 -12.21 -16.64
CA ALA A 48 6.85 -13.53 -17.13
C ALA A 48 6.96 -14.57 -16.01
N GLN A 49 7.52 -14.20 -14.85
CA GLN A 49 7.57 -15.07 -13.66
C GLN A 49 6.17 -15.44 -13.16
N VAL A 50 5.28 -14.45 -12.98
CA VAL A 50 3.91 -14.71 -12.50
C VAL A 50 3.14 -15.57 -13.50
N ARG A 51 3.29 -15.33 -14.79
CA ARG A 51 2.64 -16.15 -15.85
C ARG A 51 3.14 -17.60 -15.89
N ALA A 52 4.33 -17.85 -15.44
CA ALA A 52 4.91 -19.19 -15.39
C ALA A 52 4.46 -20.01 -14.17
N LEU A 53 3.83 -19.37 -13.18
CA LEU A 53 3.33 -20.08 -12.00
C LEU A 53 2.17 -21.01 -12.37
N ASN A 54 2.13 -22.17 -11.71
CA ASN A 54 1.02 -23.09 -11.84
C ASN A 54 -0.29 -22.45 -11.33
N ASN A 55 -1.40 -22.73 -12.02
CA ASN A 55 -2.73 -22.23 -11.67
C ASN A 55 -2.87 -20.68 -11.80
N VAL A 56 -2.08 -20.07 -12.67
CA VAL A 56 -2.27 -18.68 -13.09
C VAL A 56 -2.70 -18.70 -14.56
N GLU A 57 -3.82 -18.07 -14.86
CA GLU A 57 -4.32 -17.92 -16.23
C GLU A 57 -4.37 -16.44 -16.64
N VAL A 58 -4.37 -16.18 -17.96
CA VAL A 58 -4.47 -14.84 -18.52
C VAL A 58 -5.92 -14.56 -18.89
N LEU A 59 -6.56 -13.61 -18.22
CA LEU A 59 -7.92 -13.16 -18.52
C LEU A 59 -7.96 -12.07 -19.59
N VAL A 60 -7.01 -11.14 -19.51
CA VAL A 60 -6.84 -10.06 -20.48
C VAL A 60 -5.39 -10.01 -20.89
N GLU A 61 -5.12 -10.25 -22.16
CA GLU A 61 -3.77 -10.17 -22.73
C GLU A 61 -3.45 -8.72 -23.06
N GLY A 62 -2.44 -8.17 -22.38
CA GLY A 62 -1.84 -6.90 -22.70
C GLY A 62 -0.85 -7.01 -23.87
N ASN A 63 -0.66 -5.94 -24.59
CA ASN A 63 0.41 -5.90 -25.60
C ASN A 63 1.73 -5.43 -24.98
N ASN A 64 2.85 -5.87 -25.57
CA ASN A 64 4.20 -5.47 -25.16
C ASN A 64 4.75 -4.32 -26.03
N ALA A 65 3.89 -3.43 -26.52
CA ALA A 65 4.31 -2.24 -27.24
C ALA A 65 5.14 -1.30 -26.36
N GLU A 66 5.67 -0.24 -26.92
CA GLU A 66 6.40 0.80 -26.17
C GLU A 66 5.58 1.34 -24.99
N ALA A 67 4.27 1.45 -25.18
CA ALA A 67 3.28 1.75 -24.15
C ALA A 67 2.44 0.49 -23.89
N PRO A 68 2.83 -0.38 -22.96
CA PRO A 68 2.16 -1.66 -22.74
C PRO A 68 0.74 -1.45 -22.22
N SER A 69 -0.21 -2.17 -22.81
CA SER A 69 -1.59 -2.21 -22.29
C SER A 69 -1.71 -3.17 -21.10
N PRO A 70 -2.76 -3.03 -20.27
CA PRO A 70 -2.92 -3.86 -19.09
C PRO A 70 -3.02 -5.34 -19.38
N THR A 71 -2.33 -6.13 -18.58
CA THR A 71 -2.49 -7.59 -18.49
C THR A 71 -3.22 -7.92 -17.18
N ILE A 72 -4.30 -8.68 -17.28
CA ILE A 72 -5.00 -9.19 -16.09
C ILE A 72 -4.84 -10.69 -16.04
N LEU A 73 -4.26 -11.13 -14.94
CA LEU A 73 -4.09 -12.53 -14.59
C LEU A 73 -5.14 -12.95 -13.59
N MET A 74 -5.36 -14.25 -13.46
CA MET A 74 -6.27 -14.81 -12.47
C MET A 74 -5.67 -16.05 -11.82
N THR A 75 -5.96 -16.19 -10.52
CA THR A 75 -5.69 -17.38 -9.72
C THR A 75 -6.78 -17.57 -8.66
N THR A 76 -6.63 -18.55 -7.80
CA THR A 76 -7.57 -18.81 -6.70
C THR A 76 -6.88 -18.79 -5.34
N VAL A 77 -7.65 -18.62 -4.28
CA VAL A 77 -7.17 -18.70 -2.90
C VAL A 77 -6.51 -20.05 -2.63
N GLU A 78 -7.08 -21.15 -3.15
CA GLU A 78 -6.54 -22.50 -2.99
C GLU A 78 -5.16 -22.64 -3.65
N ALA A 79 -4.99 -22.06 -4.83
CA ALA A 79 -3.71 -22.05 -5.53
C ALA A 79 -2.64 -21.27 -4.75
N ILE A 80 -3.01 -20.12 -4.17
CA ILE A 80 -2.11 -19.34 -3.31
C ILE A 80 -1.74 -20.08 -2.03
N LYS A 81 -2.70 -20.74 -1.37
CA LYS A 81 -2.43 -21.56 -0.19
C LYS A 81 -1.45 -22.69 -0.48
N ALA A 82 -1.50 -23.27 -1.69
CA ALA A 82 -0.59 -24.32 -2.12
C ALA A 82 0.80 -23.78 -2.51
N ASN A 83 0.87 -22.57 -3.07
CA ASN A 83 2.11 -21.91 -3.47
C ASN A 83 1.98 -20.38 -3.28
N PRO A 84 2.44 -19.84 -2.14
CA PRO A 84 2.30 -18.43 -1.82
C PRO A 84 3.26 -17.50 -2.59
N GLU A 85 4.16 -18.02 -3.41
CA GLU A 85 5.18 -17.23 -4.14
C GLU A 85 4.58 -16.04 -4.91
N ILE A 86 3.36 -16.18 -5.43
CA ILE A 86 2.67 -15.11 -6.17
C ILE A 86 2.45 -13.84 -5.32
N LEU A 87 2.37 -13.97 -3.99
CA LEU A 87 2.17 -12.86 -3.07
C LEU A 87 3.42 -11.97 -2.92
N GLU A 88 4.61 -12.53 -3.23
CA GLU A 88 5.91 -11.87 -3.12
C GLU A 88 6.34 -11.19 -4.43
N LEU A 89 5.69 -11.55 -5.56
CA LEU A 89 6.06 -11.07 -6.89
C LEU A 89 5.36 -9.75 -7.22
N GLU A 90 6.09 -8.66 -7.23
CA GLU A 90 5.57 -7.35 -7.63
C GLU A 90 5.76 -7.09 -9.14
N MET A 91 4.63 -6.96 -9.86
CA MET A 91 4.62 -6.51 -11.26
C MET A 91 4.49 -4.99 -11.31
N PHE A 92 5.61 -4.26 -11.30
CA PHE A 92 5.60 -2.80 -11.26
C PHE A 92 5.32 -2.20 -12.64
N GLY A 93 4.06 -2.30 -13.07
CA GLY A 93 3.58 -1.89 -14.39
C GLY A 93 2.07 -2.17 -14.54
N PRO A 94 1.54 -2.12 -15.77
CA PRO A 94 0.11 -2.28 -16.02
C PRO A 94 -0.32 -3.76 -15.99
N ALA A 95 -0.17 -4.41 -14.84
CA ALA A 95 -0.69 -5.76 -14.63
C ALA A 95 -1.27 -5.90 -13.23
N SER A 96 -2.28 -6.74 -13.07
CA SER A 96 -2.89 -7.11 -11.79
C SER A 96 -3.31 -8.57 -11.81
N VAL A 97 -3.43 -9.17 -10.63
CA VAL A 97 -3.92 -10.54 -10.48
C VAL A 97 -5.28 -10.49 -9.78
N ILE A 98 -6.29 -11.06 -10.40
CA ILE A 98 -7.56 -11.37 -9.74
C ILE A 98 -7.39 -12.68 -8.98
N VAL A 99 -7.68 -12.64 -7.68
CA VAL A 99 -7.67 -13.80 -6.79
C VAL A 99 -9.11 -14.14 -6.47
N GLN A 100 -9.61 -15.23 -7.03
CA GLN A 100 -10.97 -15.69 -6.74
C GLN A 100 -11.05 -16.29 -5.35
N TYR A 101 -12.08 -15.91 -4.60
CA TYR A 101 -12.42 -16.53 -3.32
C TYR A 101 -13.87 -17.03 -3.29
N GLN A 102 -14.15 -18.04 -2.48
CA GLN A 102 -15.48 -18.61 -2.32
C GLN A 102 -16.16 -18.12 -1.03
N SER A 103 -15.36 -17.81 -0.02
CA SER A 103 -15.84 -17.38 1.29
C SER A 103 -15.02 -16.19 1.80
N GLU A 104 -15.68 -15.18 2.36
CA GLU A 104 -15.03 -14.05 3.01
C GLU A 104 -14.07 -14.45 4.14
N LYS A 105 -14.31 -15.60 4.76
CA LYS A 105 -13.39 -16.19 5.75
C LYS A 105 -12.01 -16.49 5.18
N ASP A 106 -11.90 -16.70 3.88
CA ASP A 106 -10.62 -16.88 3.22
C ASP A 106 -9.78 -15.61 3.21
N LEU A 107 -10.42 -14.42 3.18
CA LEU A 107 -9.76 -13.13 3.06
C LEU A 107 -8.85 -12.83 4.25
N THR A 108 -9.31 -13.08 5.47
CA THR A 108 -8.49 -12.89 6.68
C THR A 108 -7.23 -13.76 6.63
N GLY A 109 -7.37 -15.02 6.21
CA GLY A 109 -6.25 -15.94 6.02
C GLY A 109 -5.29 -15.48 4.93
N MET A 110 -5.80 -14.93 3.82
CA MET A 110 -4.97 -14.39 2.74
C MET A 110 -4.20 -13.14 3.17
N VAL A 111 -4.86 -12.22 3.88
CA VAL A 111 -4.20 -11.02 4.42
C VAL A 111 -3.07 -11.40 5.36
N ALA A 112 -3.24 -12.43 6.19
CA ALA A 112 -2.18 -12.90 7.10
C ALA A 112 -0.91 -13.38 6.37
N LEU A 113 -1.05 -13.91 5.15
CA LEU A 113 0.08 -14.36 4.32
C LEU A 113 0.80 -13.21 3.61
N LEU A 114 0.19 -12.03 3.47
CA LEU A 114 0.83 -10.89 2.82
C LEU A 114 2.01 -10.37 3.65
N GLU A 115 3.02 -9.90 2.97
CA GLU A 115 4.02 -9.00 3.55
C GLU A 115 3.43 -7.61 3.82
N GLY A 116 4.22 -6.69 4.38
CA GLY A 116 3.79 -5.31 4.59
C GLY A 116 3.43 -4.60 3.29
N GLN A 117 2.25 -3.97 3.26
CA GLN A 117 1.70 -3.27 2.10
C GLN A 117 1.58 -1.76 2.37
N LEU A 118 1.66 -0.94 1.32
CA LEU A 118 1.40 0.49 1.43
C LEU A 118 -0.09 0.76 1.65
N THR A 119 -0.94 0.03 0.94
CA THR A 119 -2.40 0.27 0.96
C THR A 119 -3.18 -1.02 0.85
N CYS A 120 -4.33 -1.03 1.49
CA CYS A 120 -5.41 -1.98 1.24
C CYS A 120 -6.72 -1.21 1.06
N THR A 121 -7.56 -1.67 0.14
CA THR A 121 -8.91 -1.14 -0.04
C THR A 121 -9.93 -2.24 0.21
N LEU A 122 -10.95 -1.93 0.98
CA LEU A 122 -12.16 -2.71 1.14
C LEU A 122 -13.26 -2.09 0.26
N GLN A 123 -13.91 -2.91 -0.54
CA GLN A 123 -15.12 -2.57 -1.29
C GLN A 123 -16.27 -3.33 -0.62
N ALA A 124 -17.11 -2.64 0.09
CA ALA A 124 -18.14 -3.26 0.94
C ALA A 124 -19.31 -2.31 1.20
N GLU A 125 -20.45 -2.85 1.60
CA GLU A 125 -21.58 -2.05 2.06
C GLU A 125 -21.28 -1.42 3.44
N ASN A 126 -21.88 -0.28 3.75
CA ASN A 126 -21.54 0.47 4.96
C ASN A 126 -21.97 -0.21 6.27
N ASP A 127 -22.86 -1.19 6.20
CA ASP A 127 -23.38 -1.96 7.33
C ASP A 127 -22.76 -3.36 7.47
N GLU A 128 -21.81 -3.72 6.60
CA GLU A 128 -21.07 -4.97 6.72
C GLU A 128 -20.17 -4.98 7.95
N VAL A 129 -20.18 -6.10 8.65
CA VAL A 129 -19.35 -6.32 9.85
C VAL A 129 -18.09 -7.11 9.45
N LEU A 130 -16.99 -6.41 9.24
CA LEU A 130 -15.72 -6.96 8.75
C LEU A 130 -14.61 -6.94 9.83
N GLY A 131 -14.96 -7.00 11.12
CA GLY A 131 -14.04 -6.77 12.25
C GLY A 131 -12.72 -7.52 12.13
N ASP A 132 -12.76 -8.86 12.06
CA ASP A 132 -11.56 -9.70 11.99
C ASP A 132 -10.70 -9.42 10.75
N LEU A 133 -11.33 -9.09 9.63
CA LEU A 133 -10.63 -8.73 8.39
C LEU A 133 -9.94 -7.38 8.52
N ILE A 134 -10.62 -6.40 9.12
CA ILE A 134 -10.05 -5.07 9.35
C ILE A 134 -8.85 -5.17 10.28
N ASP A 135 -8.94 -5.95 11.35
CA ASP A 135 -7.82 -6.16 12.29
C ASP A 135 -6.62 -6.80 11.58
N ALA A 136 -6.84 -7.81 10.74
CA ALA A 136 -5.77 -8.41 9.94
C ALA A 136 -5.13 -7.41 8.98
N ILE A 137 -5.92 -6.53 8.35
CA ILE A 137 -5.44 -5.50 7.43
C ILE A 137 -4.60 -4.46 8.17
N HIS A 138 -4.97 -4.05 9.38
CA HIS A 138 -4.21 -3.08 10.17
C HIS A 138 -2.76 -3.55 10.44
N GLU A 139 -2.56 -4.85 10.61
CA GLU A 139 -1.22 -5.44 10.82
C GLU A 139 -0.35 -5.41 9.54
N LYS A 140 -0.98 -5.30 8.37
CA LYS A 140 -0.30 -5.46 7.08
C LYS A 140 -0.20 -4.18 6.26
N CYS A 141 -1.00 -3.15 6.52
CA CYS A 141 -1.11 -1.99 5.65
C CYS A 141 -0.86 -0.68 6.38
N GLY A 142 -0.19 0.24 5.70
CA GLY A 142 0.01 1.61 6.21
C GLY A 142 -1.17 2.54 5.99
N ARG A 143 -2.05 2.23 5.03
CA ARG A 143 -3.24 3.01 4.72
C ARG A 143 -4.38 2.10 4.27
N VAL A 144 -5.51 2.18 4.98
CA VAL A 144 -6.72 1.42 4.68
C VAL A 144 -7.76 2.37 4.08
N LEU A 145 -8.38 1.96 2.98
CA LEU A 145 -9.41 2.73 2.29
C LEU A 145 -10.74 1.97 2.30
N TRP A 146 -11.83 2.73 2.32
CA TRP A 146 -13.19 2.21 2.19
C TRP A 146 -13.81 2.74 0.89
N ASN A 147 -14.25 1.83 0.02
CA ASN A 147 -14.90 2.13 -1.27
C ASN A 147 -14.13 3.14 -2.14
N GLY A 148 -12.79 3.12 -2.09
CA GLY A 148 -11.94 4.02 -2.82
C GLY A 148 -10.80 3.32 -3.55
N TRP A 149 -10.24 3.95 -4.57
CA TRP A 149 -9.02 3.47 -5.22
C TRP A 149 -7.79 4.04 -4.52
N PRO A 150 -6.74 3.24 -4.32
CA PRO A 150 -5.58 3.64 -3.51
C PRO A 150 -4.60 4.57 -4.21
N THR A 151 -4.98 5.13 -5.35
CA THR A 151 -4.15 6.05 -6.13
C THR A 151 -4.09 7.43 -5.47
N GLY A 152 -2.88 7.93 -5.22
CA GLY A 152 -2.68 9.20 -4.55
C GLY A 152 -2.91 9.17 -3.03
N VAL A 153 -2.63 10.29 -2.39
CA VAL A 153 -2.80 10.48 -0.95
C VAL A 153 -3.54 11.79 -0.73
N THR A 154 -4.58 11.77 0.10
CA THR A 154 -5.32 12.98 0.47
C THR A 154 -4.38 13.94 1.21
N VAL A 155 -4.29 15.19 0.76
CA VAL A 155 -3.47 16.22 1.39
C VAL A 155 -4.14 16.68 2.69
N SER A 156 -3.57 16.31 3.83
CA SER A 156 -4.05 16.66 5.17
C SER A 156 -2.92 16.55 6.19
N TYR A 157 -3.14 17.03 7.40
CA TYR A 157 -2.17 16.85 8.50
C TYR A 157 -1.99 15.37 8.88
N ALA A 158 -3.02 14.55 8.72
CA ALA A 158 -2.99 13.11 8.94
C ALA A 158 -2.46 12.31 7.73
N GLN A 159 -1.98 12.98 6.70
CA GLN A 159 -1.45 12.37 5.49
C GLN A 159 -0.35 11.36 5.82
N HIS A 160 -0.53 10.12 5.35
CA HIS A 160 0.43 9.06 5.58
C HIS A 160 0.68 8.27 4.29
N HIS A 161 1.96 8.01 4.00
CA HIS A 161 2.38 7.08 2.96
C HIS A 161 3.57 6.29 3.48
N GLY A 162 3.31 5.07 3.87
CA GLY A 162 4.24 4.15 4.51
C GLY A 162 3.53 2.83 4.78
N GLY A 163 4.04 2.03 5.69
CA GLY A 163 3.48 0.75 6.07
C GLY A 163 4.49 -0.13 6.80
N PRO A 164 4.16 -1.37 7.14
CA PRO A 164 5.11 -2.32 7.69
C PRO A 164 6.19 -2.67 6.65
N TYR A 165 7.34 -3.15 7.11
CA TYR A 165 8.35 -3.70 6.20
C TYR A 165 7.75 -4.90 5.41
N PRO A 166 8.02 -5.08 4.11
CA PRO A 166 8.99 -4.37 3.26
C PRO A 166 8.41 -3.14 2.52
N SER A 167 7.16 -2.74 2.75
CA SER A 167 6.56 -1.59 2.03
C SER A 167 7.28 -0.27 2.28
N THR A 168 8.00 -0.15 3.40
CA THR A 168 8.91 0.97 3.69
C THR A 168 10.08 0.52 4.55
N THR A 169 11.21 1.21 4.42
CA THR A 169 12.39 1.03 5.28
C THR A 169 12.28 1.74 6.62
N SER A 170 11.24 2.53 6.85
CA SER A 170 11.01 3.30 8.08
C SER A 170 9.51 3.33 8.41
N SER A 171 9.03 2.24 9.01
CA SER A 171 7.60 2.03 9.34
C SER A 171 7.02 3.10 10.28
N ALA A 172 7.84 3.71 11.12
CA ALA A 172 7.42 4.76 12.05
C ALA A 172 7.28 6.16 11.40
N LYS A 173 7.55 6.30 10.10
CA LYS A 173 7.59 7.59 9.41
C LYS A 173 6.79 7.56 8.12
N THR A 174 6.11 8.65 7.83
CA THR A 174 5.52 8.87 6.50
C THR A 174 6.57 9.38 5.51
N SER A 175 6.39 9.10 4.21
CA SER A 175 7.22 9.67 3.13
C SER A 175 6.66 10.97 2.55
N VAL A 176 5.46 11.38 2.94
CA VAL A 176 4.75 12.57 2.44
C VAL A 176 4.13 13.37 3.57
N GLY A 177 3.77 14.63 3.28
CA GLY A 177 3.15 15.53 4.23
C GLY A 177 4.13 16.13 5.25
N THR A 178 3.60 16.90 6.20
CA THR A 178 4.41 17.60 7.22
C THR A 178 5.18 16.65 8.13
N GLY A 179 4.62 15.47 8.40
CA GLY A 179 5.28 14.43 9.20
C GLY A 179 6.52 13.82 8.54
N ALA A 180 6.70 14.00 7.23
CA ALA A 180 7.85 13.46 6.50
C ALA A 180 9.19 14.02 6.97
N ILE A 181 9.21 15.25 7.51
CA ILE A 181 10.42 15.86 8.08
C ILE A 181 11.04 14.98 9.16
N GLY A 182 10.23 14.21 9.90
CA GLY A 182 10.68 13.30 10.93
C GLY A 182 11.66 12.22 10.43
N ARG A 183 11.70 11.94 9.13
CA ARG A 183 12.67 11.00 8.51
C ARG A 183 14.12 11.54 8.56
N PHE A 184 14.26 12.85 8.61
CA PHE A 184 15.53 13.56 8.59
C PHE A 184 15.95 14.08 9.97
N MET A 185 15.16 13.78 11.00
CA MET A 185 15.38 14.23 12.37
C MET A 185 15.80 13.08 13.27
N ARG A 186 16.58 13.41 14.29
CA ARG A 186 16.89 12.51 15.41
C ARG A 186 16.70 13.22 16.73
N ALA A 187 16.36 12.48 17.76
CA ALA A 187 16.32 13.00 19.12
C ALA A 187 17.74 13.30 19.64
N VAL A 188 17.85 14.36 20.44
CA VAL A 188 19.03 14.68 21.25
C VAL A 188 18.55 14.92 22.68
N ALA A 189 19.14 14.22 23.64
CA ALA A 189 18.87 14.41 25.05
C ALA A 189 19.97 15.26 25.69
N TYR A 190 19.57 16.21 26.52
CA TYR A 190 20.49 16.99 27.37
C TYR A 190 20.28 16.55 28.83
N GLN A 191 21.34 16.15 29.49
CA GLN A 191 21.28 15.69 30.89
C GLN A 191 22.25 16.52 31.74
N THR A 192 21.77 17.07 32.87
CA THR A 192 22.55 17.90 33.79
C THR A 192 23.22 19.10 33.07
N PHE A 193 22.51 19.66 32.08
CA PHE A 193 23.04 20.71 31.22
C PHE A 193 22.57 22.07 31.77
N PRO A 194 23.49 23.10 31.85
CA PRO A 194 23.11 24.43 32.31
C PRO A 194 22.01 25.05 31.41
N ASP A 195 20.94 25.58 31.99
CA ASP A 195 19.82 26.13 31.26
C ASP A 195 20.21 27.19 30.23
N ALA A 196 21.08 28.11 30.60
CA ALA A 196 21.55 29.18 29.71
C ALA A 196 22.32 28.69 28.47
N MET A 197 22.79 27.44 28.47
CA MET A 197 23.50 26.82 27.35
C MET A 197 22.63 25.92 26.51
N LEU A 198 21.37 25.70 26.94
CA LEU A 198 20.38 24.92 26.17
C LEU A 198 19.92 25.71 24.92
N PRO A 199 19.53 25.04 23.85
CA PRO A 199 18.78 25.66 22.76
C PRO A 199 17.57 26.43 23.31
N PRO A 200 17.22 27.61 22.75
CA PRO A 200 16.09 28.43 23.26
C PRO A 200 14.78 27.68 23.45
N ALA A 201 14.50 26.71 22.56
CA ALA A 201 13.31 25.85 22.65
C ALA A 201 13.25 24.99 23.93
N LEU A 202 14.39 24.74 24.58
CA LEU A 202 14.51 23.87 25.76
C LEU A 202 14.79 24.64 27.05
N GLN A 203 15.10 25.95 26.97
CA GLN A 203 15.35 26.80 28.15
C GLN A 203 14.05 26.92 28.98
N GLU A 204 14.19 26.96 30.31
CA GLU A 204 13.08 27.04 31.22
C GLU A 204 12.17 28.28 30.95
N SER A 205 12.80 29.40 30.61
CA SER A 205 12.12 30.66 30.25
C SER A 205 11.23 30.60 29.00
N ASN A 206 11.36 29.54 28.18
CA ASN A 206 10.61 29.37 26.92
C ASN A 206 10.57 30.64 26.04
N PRO A 207 11.70 31.19 25.61
CA PRO A 207 11.74 32.46 24.89
C PRO A 207 11.00 32.42 23.55
N TRP A 208 10.77 31.24 22.99
CA TRP A 208 9.99 31.07 21.75
C TRP A 208 8.49 30.88 21.99
N LYS A 209 8.05 30.82 23.25
CA LYS A 209 6.64 30.64 23.62
C LYS A 209 6.00 29.45 22.88
N ILE A 210 6.67 28.33 22.84
CA ILE A 210 6.17 27.12 22.19
C ILE A 210 5.50 26.19 23.20
N ILE A 211 4.55 25.40 22.72
CA ILE A 211 3.94 24.33 23.50
C ILE A 211 5.01 23.27 23.78
N ARG A 212 5.14 22.87 25.04
CA ARG A 212 6.14 21.91 25.50
C ARG A 212 5.52 20.83 26.38
N ARG A 213 6.17 19.69 26.43
CA ARG A 213 5.82 18.64 27.38
C ARG A 213 6.83 18.68 28.54
N VAL A 214 6.36 19.01 29.74
CA VAL A 214 7.16 19.07 30.97
C VAL A 214 6.58 18.07 31.96
N ASP A 215 7.41 17.21 32.52
CA ASP A 215 7.00 16.15 33.46
C ASP A 215 5.79 15.33 32.97
N GLY A 216 5.77 15.05 31.66
CA GLY A 216 4.69 14.30 31.05
C GLY A 216 3.40 15.09 30.75
N ARG A 217 3.32 16.38 31.10
CA ARG A 217 2.16 17.24 30.87
C ARG A 217 2.43 18.25 29.76
N TRP A 218 1.44 18.50 28.94
CA TRP A 218 1.48 19.58 27.96
C TRP A 218 1.30 20.93 28.66
N ILE A 219 2.21 21.87 28.39
CA ILE A 219 2.14 23.25 28.88
C ILE A 219 1.92 24.13 27.65
N GLU A 220 0.87 24.94 27.71
CA GLU A 220 0.56 25.93 26.66
C GLU A 220 1.64 27.01 26.57
N ALA A 221 1.75 27.64 25.41
CA ALA A 221 2.59 28.81 25.20
C ALA A 221 2.10 29.98 26.08
N GLN A 222 2.91 30.43 27.00
CA GLN A 222 2.64 31.63 27.82
C GLN A 222 3.38 32.84 27.27
#